data_848d136d1aa05619cbc631458bc03cac
#
_entry.id   848d136d1aa05619cbc631458bc03cac
#
_cell.length_a   1.000
_cell.length_b   1.000
_cell.length_c   1.000
_cell.angle_alpha   90.00
_cell.angle_beta   90.00
_cell.angle_gamma   90.00
#
_symmetry.space_group_name_H-M   'P 1'
#
loop_
_entity.id
_entity.type
_entity.pdbx_description
1 polymer ?
#
loop_
_entity_poly.entity_id
_entity_poly.type
_entity_poly.pdbx_seq_one_letter_code
_entity_poly.pdbx_strand_id
1 'polypeptide(L)'
;MSLWKKISLGVVIVILLLLGSVAFLVGTTSGLHLVFKAADRWVPGLDVGKVTGGWRDLTLSDVRYEQPGVAVKAGNLHLAVGLECLWNSSVCINDLALKDIQVNIDSKKMPPSEQVEEEEDSGPLDLSTPYPITLTRVALDNVNIKIDDTTVSVMDFTSGLNWQEKTLTLKPTSLKGLLIALPKVAEVAQEEVVEPKIENPQPEEKPLGETLKDLFSRPVLPEMTDVHLPLNLNIEEFKGEQLRVTGDTDITVRTMLLKVSSIDGNTKLDALDIDSSQGIVNASGTAQLSDNWPVDITLNSTLNVEPLKGEKVKLKVGGALREQLEIGVNLSGPVDMDLRAQTRLAEAGLPLNVEVNSKQIYWPFTGEKQYQADDLKLKLTGKMTDYTLSMRTAVKGLEIPPATITLDAKGNEQQVNLDKLTVAALEGKTELKALLDWQQAISWRGELTLNGINTAKEIPEWPSKLNGLIKTRGSLYGGTWQMEVPELKLTGNVKQNKVNVD
;
A
#
# COMPACT_ATOMS: atom_id res chain seq x y z
N MET A 1 -27.82 -74.72 -10.27
CA MET A 1 -27.09 -73.48 -10.17
C MET A 1 -25.94 -73.63 -9.21
N SER A 2 -24.71 -73.50 -9.65
CA SER A 2 -23.53 -73.68 -8.81
C SER A 2 -23.53 -72.67 -7.64
N LEU A 3 -22.98 -73.06 -6.52
CA LEU A 3 -22.89 -72.29 -5.28
C LEU A 3 -22.32 -70.86 -5.53
N TRP A 4 -21.37 -70.77 -6.45
CA TRP A 4 -20.75 -69.51 -6.91
C TRP A 4 -21.75 -68.52 -7.54
N LYS A 5 -22.74 -69.03 -8.32
CA LYS A 5 -23.77 -68.15 -8.92
C LYS A 5 -24.72 -67.56 -7.86
N LYS A 6 -24.97 -68.30 -6.77
CA LYS A 6 -25.80 -67.83 -5.67
C LYS A 6 -25.06 -66.78 -4.81
N ILE A 7 -23.75 -66.99 -4.60
CA ILE A 7 -22.90 -66.02 -3.87
C ILE A 7 -22.74 -64.71 -4.67
N SER A 8 -22.44 -64.83 -5.99
CA SER A 8 -22.31 -63.63 -6.83
C SER A 8 -23.62 -62.85 -6.94
N LEU A 9 -24.78 -63.50 -7.04
CA LEU A 9 -26.08 -62.86 -7.02
C LEU A 9 -26.36 -62.17 -5.68
N GLY A 10 -25.98 -62.81 -4.56
CA GLY A 10 -26.10 -62.19 -3.23
C GLY A 10 -25.26 -60.92 -3.07
N VAL A 11 -24.00 -60.96 -3.53
CA VAL A 11 -23.10 -59.79 -3.51
C VAL A 11 -23.63 -58.63 -4.38
N VAL A 12 -24.14 -58.94 -5.58
CA VAL A 12 -24.76 -57.92 -6.46
C VAL A 12 -25.99 -57.27 -5.79
N ILE A 13 -26.84 -58.11 -5.14
CA ILE A 13 -28.01 -57.57 -4.43
C ILE A 13 -27.58 -56.64 -3.26
N VAL A 14 -26.56 -57.07 -2.49
CA VAL A 14 -26.05 -56.21 -1.40
C VAL A 14 -25.47 -54.91 -1.91
N ILE A 15 -24.71 -54.92 -3.00
CA ILE A 15 -24.19 -53.71 -3.64
C ILE A 15 -25.31 -52.81 -4.13
N LEU A 16 -26.34 -53.35 -4.78
CA LEU A 16 -27.51 -52.62 -5.24
C LEU A 16 -28.30 -52.00 -4.08
N LEU A 17 -28.46 -52.74 -2.98
CA LEU A 17 -29.10 -52.21 -1.75
C LEU A 17 -28.28 -51.09 -1.10
N LEU A 18 -26.96 -51.21 -1.05
CA LEU A 18 -26.07 -50.16 -0.55
C LEU A 18 -26.14 -48.92 -1.44
N LEU A 19 -26.02 -49.09 -2.77
CA LEU A 19 -26.16 -47.98 -3.69
C LEU A 19 -27.55 -47.32 -3.63
N GLY A 20 -28.61 -48.17 -3.54
CA GLY A 20 -29.98 -47.68 -3.37
C GLY A 20 -30.19 -46.93 -2.05
N SER A 21 -29.57 -47.39 -0.96
CA SER A 21 -29.62 -46.70 0.34
C SER A 21 -28.90 -45.35 0.30
N VAL A 22 -27.71 -45.36 -0.29
CA VAL A 22 -26.96 -44.09 -0.48
C VAL A 22 -27.74 -43.13 -1.39
N ALA A 23 -28.29 -43.63 -2.52
CA ALA A 23 -29.10 -42.82 -3.43
C ALA A 23 -30.36 -42.28 -2.73
N PHE A 24 -30.99 -43.07 -1.86
CA PHE A 24 -32.14 -42.62 -1.06
C PHE A 24 -31.74 -41.55 -0.02
N LEU A 25 -30.67 -41.82 0.74
CA LEU A 25 -30.19 -40.92 1.79
C LEU A 25 -29.76 -39.55 1.24
N VAL A 26 -29.10 -39.56 0.09
CA VAL A 26 -28.59 -38.34 -0.54
C VAL A 26 -29.57 -37.74 -1.56
N GLY A 27 -30.35 -38.60 -2.25
CA GLY A 27 -31.23 -38.25 -3.36
C GLY A 27 -32.60 -37.72 -2.98
N THR A 28 -33.03 -37.88 -1.70
CA THR A 28 -34.37 -37.46 -1.25
C THR A 28 -34.31 -36.51 -0.09
N THR A 29 -35.32 -35.62 0.02
CA THR A 29 -35.46 -34.68 1.15
C THR A 29 -35.50 -35.43 2.48
N SER A 30 -36.24 -36.55 2.56
CA SER A 30 -36.37 -37.38 3.77
C SER A 30 -35.06 -38.04 4.15
N GLY A 31 -34.30 -38.52 3.17
CA GLY A 31 -32.98 -39.11 3.40
C GLY A 31 -31.97 -38.09 3.87
N LEU A 32 -31.92 -36.91 3.24
CA LEU A 32 -31.07 -35.78 3.68
C LEU A 32 -31.43 -35.30 5.07
N HIS A 33 -32.72 -35.23 5.41
CA HIS A 33 -33.14 -34.87 6.75
C HIS A 33 -32.60 -35.84 7.82
N LEU A 34 -32.60 -37.15 7.52
CA LEU A 34 -31.99 -38.17 8.37
C LEU A 34 -30.47 -38.02 8.50
N VAL A 35 -29.78 -37.69 7.38
CA VAL A 35 -28.33 -37.44 7.35
C VAL A 35 -27.99 -36.26 8.23
N PHE A 36 -28.68 -35.12 8.07
CA PHE A 36 -28.41 -33.93 8.88
C PHE A 36 -28.80 -34.11 10.35
N LYS A 37 -29.85 -34.83 10.65
CA LYS A 37 -30.20 -35.20 12.03
C LYS A 37 -29.18 -36.15 12.68
N ALA A 38 -28.52 -37.01 11.89
CA ALA A 38 -27.43 -37.83 12.36
C ALA A 38 -26.09 -37.10 12.42
N ALA A 39 -25.94 -36.01 11.65
CA ALA A 39 -24.73 -35.17 11.58
C ALA A 39 -24.38 -34.52 12.92
N ASP A 40 -25.37 -34.21 13.76
CA ASP A 40 -25.18 -33.72 15.15
C ASP A 40 -24.26 -34.64 15.98
N ARG A 41 -24.23 -35.95 15.69
CA ARG A 41 -23.32 -36.90 16.35
C ARG A 41 -21.89 -36.82 15.86
N TRP A 42 -21.67 -36.37 14.63
CA TRP A 42 -20.35 -36.28 13.97
C TRP A 42 -19.76 -34.89 14.03
N VAL A 43 -20.65 -33.87 14.10
CA VAL A 43 -20.31 -32.44 14.19
C VAL A 43 -21.06 -31.85 15.38
N PRO A 44 -20.53 -32.03 16.61
CA PRO A 44 -21.19 -31.51 17.81
C PRO A 44 -21.45 -30.00 17.72
N GLY A 45 -22.68 -29.57 18.06
CA GLY A 45 -23.07 -28.17 18.01
C GLY A 45 -23.71 -27.73 16.68
N LEU A 46 -23.84 -28.61 15.68
CA LEU A 46 -24.55 -28.33 14.44
C LEU A 46 -26.04 -28.65 14.58
N ASP A 47 -26.89 -27.65 14.37
CA ASP A 47 -28.36 -27.78 14.33
C ASP A 47 -28.88 -27.23 13.00
N VAL A 48 -29.76 -27.98 12.33
CA VAL A 48 -30.39 -27.60 11.06
C VAL A 48 -31.89 -27.63 11.20
N GLY A 49 -32.52 -26.44 11.19
CA GLY A 49 -33.97 -26.32 11.43
C GLY A 49 -34.81 -26.97 10.34
N LYS A 50 -34.51 -26.72 9.07
CA LYS A 50 -35.28 -27.26 7.94
C LYS A 50 -34.37 -27.63 6.78
N VAL A 51 -34.64 -28.81 6.19
CA VAL A 51 -33.98 -29.30 4.97
C VAL A 51 -35.05 -29.49 3.90
N THR A 52 -34.83 -28.90 2.71
CA THR A 52 -35.73 -29.04 1.56
C THR A 52 -34.93 -29.34 0.29
N GLY A 53 -35.56 -30.01 -0.64
CA GLY A 53 -34.90 -30.44 -1.89
C GLY A 53 -34.14 -31.75 -1.75
N GLY A 54 -33.23 -32.02 -2.65
CA GLY A 54 -32.35 -33.18 -2.71
C GLY A 54 -30.89 -32.73 -2.93
N TRP A 55 -29.96 -33.65 -3.06
CA TRP A 55 -28.55 -33.34 -3.24
C TRP A 55 -28.20 -32.53 -4.51
N ARG A 56 -29.12 -32.50 -5.50
CA ARG A 56 -28.97 -31.73 -6.74
C ARG A 56 -29.43 -30.28 -6.57
N ASP A 57 -30.34 -30.05 -5.63
CA ASP A 57 -30.94 -28.76 -5.33
C ASP A 57 -31.34 -28.80 -3.86
N LEU A 58 -30.41 -28.40 -3.00
CA LEU A 58 -30.50 -28.50 -1.55
C LEU A 58 -30.69 -27.10 -0.97
N THR A 59 -31.69 -26.96 -0.10
CA THR A 59 -31.85 -25.77 0.72
C THR A 59 -31.91 -26.13 2.18
N LEU A 60 -31.01 -25.55 2.97
CA LEU A 60 -30.99 -25.61 4.42
C LEU A 60 -31.46 -24.28 4.97
N SER A 61 -32.35 -24.29 5.95
CA SER A 61 -32.81 -23.07 6.63
C SER A 61 -32.59 -23.19 8.14
N ASP A 62 -32.33 -22.05 8.78
CA ASP A 62 -32.08 -21.94 10.21
C ASP A 62 -30.94 -22.83 10.69
N VAL A 63 -29.80 -22.77 9.98
CA VAL A 63 -28.60 -23.51 10.35
C VAL A 63 -27.89 -22.80 11.48
N ARG A 64 -27.52 -23.54 12.53
CA ARG A 64 -26.76 -23.06 13.69
C ARG A 64 -25.59 -23.99 13.96
N TYR A 65 -24.46 -23.41 14.31
CA TYR A 65 -23.30 -24.11 14.76
C TYR A 65 -22.69 -23.39 15.95
N GLU A 66 -22.58 -24.07 17.08
CA GLU A 66 -22.07 -23.48 18.32
C GLU A 66 -20.97 -24.38 18.91
N GLN A 67 -19.80 -23.78 19.10
CA GLN A 67 -18.63 -24.35 19.75
C GLN A 67 -18.02 -23.31 20.71
N PRO A 68 -17.21 -23.68 21.70
CA PRO A 68 -16.53 -22.74 22.56
C PRO A 68 -15.72 -21.73 21.73
N GLY A 69 -16.08 -20.45 21.82
CA GLY A 69 -15.44 -19.35 21.07
C GLY A 69 -15.94 -19.18 19.63
N VAL A 70 -16.82 -20.03 19.08
CA VAL A 70 -17.34 -19.90 17.71
C VAL A 70 -18.85 -20.11 17.69
N ALA A 71 -19.59 -19.13 17.18
CA ALA A 71 -21.02 -19.25 16.93
C ALA A 71 -21.33 -18.81 15.49
N VAL A 72 -21.97 -19.68 14.73
CA VAL A 72 -22.39 -19.42 13.34
C VAL A 72 -23.91 -19.61 13.24
N LYS A 73 -24.57 -18.66 12.60
CA LYS A 73 -26.00 -18.74 12.23
C LYS A 73 -26.13 -18.42 10.76
N ALA A 74 -26.89 -19.23 10.04
CA ALA A 74 -27.24 -19.01 8.64
C ALA A 74 -28.76 -19.12 8.47
N GLY A 75 -29.38 -18.04 7.99
CA GLY A 75 -30.83 -18.04 7.74
C GLY A 75 -31.18 -18.98 6.60
N ASN A 76 -30.42 -18.95 5.52
CA ASN A 76 -30.65 -19.82 4.36
C ASN A 76 -29.34 -20.16 3.66
N LEU A 77 -29.18 -21.42 3.30
CA LEU A 77 -28.09 -21.93 2.48
C LEU A 77 -28.69 -22.73 1.34
N HIS A 78 -28.38 -22.34 0.10
CA HIS A 78 -28.83 -23.02 -1.12
C HIS A 78 -27.65 -23.53 -1.92
N LEU A 79 -27.72 -24.79 -2.35
CA LEU A 79 -26.72 -25.45 -3.17
C LEU A 79 -27.41 -26.20 -4.32
N ALA A 80 -27.12 -25.82 -5.56
CA ALA A 80 -27.56 -26.51 -6.75
C ALA A 80 -26.37 -27.07 -7.54
N VAL A 81 -26.38 -28.38 -7.82
CA VAL A 81 -25.29 -29.09 -8.51
C VAL A 81 -25.74 -29.56 -9.89
N GLY A 82 -24.92 -29.30 -10.92
CA GLY A 82 -25.14 -29.74 -12.30
C GLY A 82 -24.55 -31.12 -12.56
N LEU A 83 -25.40 -32.12 -12.80
CA LEU A 83 -24.95 -33.49 -13.11
C LEU A 83 -24.48 -33.67 -14.54
N GLU A 84 -24.95 -32.84 -15.46
CA GLU A 84 -24.56 -32.84 -16.85
C GLU A 84 -23.06 -32.71 -17.07
N CYS A 85 -22.38 -32.03 -16.14
CA CYS A 85 -20.94 -31.82 -16.17
C CYS A 85 -20.14 -33.10 -15.86
N LEU A 86 -20.70 -34.03 -15.10
CA LEU A 86 -20.02 -35.28 -14.75
C LEU A 86 -19.71 -36.13 -15.98
N TRP A 87 -20.54 -36.04 -17.03
CA TRP A 87 -20.29 -36.72 -18.30
C TRP A 87 -19.04 -36.20 -19.02
N ASN A 88 -18.65 -34.95 -18.71
CA ASN A 88 -17.48 -34.30 -19.27
C ASN A 88 -16.32 -34.30 -18.26
N SER A 89 -16.36 -35.16 -17.24
CA SER A 89 -15.36 -35.23 -16.17
C SER A 89 -15.10 -33.87 -15.50
N SER A 90 -16.16 -33.08 -15.27
CA SER A 90 -16.09 -31.78 -14.63
C SER A 90 -17.09 -31.68 -13.48
N VAL A 91 -16.83 -30.77 -12.55
CA VAL A 91 -17.69 -30.49 -11.40
C VAL A 91 -18.39 -29.14 -11.65
N CYS A 92 -19.73 -29.13 -11.67
CA CYS A 92 -20.50 -27.92 -11.83
C CYS A 92 -21.39 -27.68 -10.59
N ILE A 93 -21.20 -26.53 -9.98
CA ILE A 93 -22.10 -25.97 -8.97
C ILE A 93 -22.85 -24.82 -9.65
N ASN A 94 -24.14 -25.02 -9.91
CA ASN A 94 -24.93 -24.03 -10.63
C ASN A 94 -25.28 -22.83 -9.76
N ASP A 95 -25.56 -23.07 -8.47
CA ASP A 95 -25.86 -22.01 -7.52
C ASP A 95 -25.35 -22.38 -6.13
N LEU A 96 -24.63 -21.44 -5.49
CA LEU A 96 -24.27 -21.48 -4.09
C LEU A 96 -24.67 -20.14 -3.48
N ALA A 97 -25.76 -20.13 -2.75
CA ALA A 97 -26.27 -18.91 -2.12
C ALA A 97 -26.35 -19.06 -0.60
N LEU A 98 -25.83 -18.04 0.09
CA LEU A 98 -25.83 -17.94 1.55
C LEU A 98 -26.52 -16.62 1.94
N LYS A 99 -27.48 -16.70 2.82
CA LYS A 99 -28.27 -15.56 3.26
C LYS A 99 -28.36 -15.46 4.76
N ASP A 100 -28.32 -14.23 5.26
CA ASP A 100 -28.43 -13.89 6.68
C ASP A 100 -27.40 -14.64 7.54
N ILE A 101 -26.14 -14.52 7.15
CA ILE A 101 -25.02 -15.18 7.84
C ILE A 101 -24.54 -14.31 9.00
N GLN A 102 -24.46 -14.90 10.17
CA GLN A 102 -23.87 -14.28 11.37
C GLN A 102 -22.79 -15.22 11.91
N VAL A 103 -21.57 -14.73 11.97
CA VAL A 103 -20.42 -15.45 12.55
C VAL A 103 -19.91 -14.61 13.73
N ASN A 104 -19.76 -15.23 14.89
CA ASN A 104 -19.16 -14.60 16.06
C ASN A 104 -18.02 -15.49 16.56
N ILE A 105 -16.82 -14.93 16.55
CA ILE A 105 -15.59 -15.59 16.97
C ILE A 105 -15.03 -14.81 18.16
N ASP A 106 -14.89 -15.48 19.29
CA ASP A 106 -14.26 -14.97 20.52
C ASP A 106 -13.00 -15.81 20.78
N SER A 107 -11.86 -15.26 20.39
CA SER A 107 -10.57 -15.99 20.46
C SER A 107 -10.20 -16.38 21.90
N LYS A 108 -10.66 -15.62 22.90
CA LYS A 108 -10.41 -15.86 24.32
C LYS A 108 -11.13 -17.09 24.86
N LYS A 109 -12.20 -17.53 24.19
CA LYS A 109 -12.99 -18.71 24.57
C LYS A 109 -12.66 -19.96 23.77
N MET A 110 -11.78 -19.82 22.77
CA MET A 110 -11.30 -20.99 22.02
C MET A 110 -10.41 -21.88 22.90
N PRO A 111 -10.54 -23.21 22.80
CA PRO A 111 -9.56 -24.09 23.44
C PRO A 111 -8.17 -23.80 22.86
N PRO A 112 -7.08 -23.91 23.69
CA PRO A 112 -5.74 -23.73 23.18
C PRO A 112 -5.52 -24.69 22.02
N SER A 113 -5.09 -24.18 20.88
CA SER A 113 -4.69 -25.01 19.74
C SER A 113 -3.50 -25.88 20.20
N GLU A 114 -3.59 -27.19 20.05
CA GLU A 114 -2.39 -28.03 20.03
C GLU A 114 -1.48 -27.44 18.97
N GLN A 115 -0.25 -27.07 19.35
CA GLN A 115 0.75 -26.64 18.40
C GLN A 115 0.94 -27.78 17.41
N VAL A 116 0.36 -27.65 16.22
CA VAL A 116 0.77 -28.47 15.09
C VAL A 116 2.22 -28.02 14.86
N GLU A 117 3.16 -28.92 15.13
CA GLU A 117 4.54 -28.71 14.69
C GLU A 117 4.45 -28.36 13.20
N GLU A 118 4.90 -27.15 12.84
CA GLU A 118 5.05 -26.77 11.45
C GLU A 118 6.02 -27.79 10.84
N GLU A 119 5.51 -28.72 10.03
CA GLU A 119 6.35 -29.53 9.18
C GLU A 119 7.06 -28.55 8.24
N GLU A 120 8.31 -28.22 8.59
CA GLU A 120 9.26 -27.59 7.68
C GLU A 120 9.40 -28.50 6.47
N ASP A 121 9.10 -27.95 5.30
CA ASP A 121 9.29 -28.57 3.96
C ASP A 121 8.02 -29.11 3.27
N SER A 122 6.99 -28.32 3.21
CA SER A 122 6.03 -28.44 2.11
C SER A 122 6.64 -27.72 0.88
N GLY A 123 7.05 -28.48 -0.12
CA GLY A 123 7.46 -27.95 -1.43
C GLY A 123 6.44 -26.96 -2.01
N PRO A 124 6.69 -26.31 -3.14
CA PRO A 124 5.81 -25.28 -3.68
C PRO A 124 4.37 -25.79 -3.76
N LEU A 125 3.45 -25.05 -3.14
CA LEU A 125 2.03 -25.38 -3.05
C LEU A 125 1.45 -25.54 -4.48
N ASP A 126 1.10 -26.74 -4.89
CA ASP A 126 0.43 -27.01 -6.17
C ASP A 126 -1.09 -26.91 -6.00
N LEU A 127 -1.66 -25.83 -6.48
CA LEU A 127 -3.10 -25.57 -6.46
C LEU A 127 -3.78 -26.02 -7.77
N SER A 128 -3.24 -26.99 -8.48
CA SER A 128 -3.87 -27.54 -9.67
C SER A 128 -5.08 -28.40 -9.31
N THR A 129 -6.13 -28.33 -10.15
CA THR A 129 -7.28 -29.23 -10.02
C THR A 129 -7.24 -30.30 -11.11
N PRO A 130 -7.42 -31.58 -10.75
CA PRO A 130 -7.42 -32.69 -11.73
C PRO A 130 -8.65 -32.66 -12.65
N TYR A 131 -9.71 -31.98 -12.25
CA TYR A 131 -10.95 -31.85 -13.01
C TYR A 131 -11.40 -30.39 -13.04
N PRO A 132 -11.94 -29.90 -14.18
CA PRO A 132 -12.51 -28.55 -14.23
C PRO A 132 -13.64 -28.38 -13.22
N ILE A 133 -13.59 -27.27 -12.46
CA ILE A 133 -14.62 -26.89 -11.50
C ILE A 133 -15.26 -25.59 -11.98
N THR A 134 -16.57 -25.59 -12.12
CA THR A 134 -17.35 -24.39 -12.49
C THR A 134 -18.36 -24.09 -11.39
N LEU A 135 -18.28 -22.89 -10.80
CA LEU A 135 -19.33 -22.31 -9.99
C LEU A 135 -20.01 -21.24 -10.85
N THR A 136 -21.22 -21.50 -11.31
CA THR A 136 -21.92 -20.57 -12.20
C THR A 136 -22.32 -19.31 -11.44
N ARG A 137 -22.82 -19.47 -10.21
CA ARG A 137 -23.20 -18.37 -9.34
C ARG A 137 -22.82 -18.68 -7.89
N VAL A 138 -22.15 -17.73 -7.26
CA VAL A 138 -21.96 -17.64 -5.80
C VAL A 138 -22.62 -16.36 -5.34
N ALA A 139 -23.50 -16.42 -4.35
CA ALA A 139 -24.15 -15.26 -3.79
C ALA A 139 -24.12 -15.25 -2.27
N LEU A 140 -23.76 -14.12 -1.71
CA LEU A 140 -23.83 -13.84 -0.28
C LEU A 140 -24.74 -12.64 -0.06
N ASP A 141 -25.75 -12.78 0.78
CA ASP A 141 -26.72 -11.74 1.10
C ASP A 141 -26.73 -11.56 2.61
N ASN A 142 -26.47 -10.35 3.08
CA ASN A 142 -26.48 -9.99 4.49
C ASN A 142 -25.57 -10.87 5.37
N VAL A 143 -24.24 -10.73 5.17
CA VAL A 143 -23.22 -11.44 5.97
C VAL A 143 -22.64 -10.51 7.01
N ASN A 144 -22.61 -10.96 8.27
CA ASN A 144 -22.01 -10.24 9.39
C ASN A 144 -21.06 -11.16 10.15
N ILE A 145 -19.81 -10.80 10.22
CA ILE A 145 -18.74 -11.56 10.88
C ILE A 145 -18.12 -10.67 11.95
N LYS A 146 -18.21 -11.11 13.19
CA LYS A 146 -17.54 -10.47 14.32
C LYS A 146 -16.41 -11.38 14.80
N ILE A 147 -15.20 -10.86 14.82
CA ILE A 147 -13.99 -11.52 15.33
C ILE A 147 -13.42 -10.62 16.41
N ASP A 148 -13.57 -11.02 17.66
CA ASP A 148 -13.25 -10.20 18.85
C ASP A 148 -13.88 -8.79 18.73
N ASP A 149 -13.05 -7.75 18.56
CA ASP A 149 -13.48 -6.37 18.45
C ASP A 149 -13.58 -5.88 16.98
N THR A 150 -13.27 -6.73 16.01
CA THR A 150 -13.37 -6.43 14.58
C THR A 150 -14.70 -6.92 14.03
N THR A 151 -15.40 -6.07 13.29
CA THR A 151 -16.63 -6.45 12.59
C THR A 151 -16.46 -6.30 11.10
N VAL A 152 -16.82 -7.35 10.34
CA VAL A 152 -16.89 -7.33 8.88
C VAL A 152 -18.32 -7.61 8.47
N SER A 153 -18.93 -6.72 7.70
CA SER A 153 -20.27 -6.94 7.15
C SER A 153 -20.30 -6.72 5.64
N VAL A 154 -21.04 -7.56 4.95
CA VAL A 154 -21.27 -7.53 3.50
C VAL A 154 -22.76 -7.52 3.26
N MET A 155 -23.25 -6.53 2.51
CA MET A 155 -24.68 -6.45 2.18
C MET A 155 -25.02 -7.44 1.06
N ASP A 156 -24.27 -7.40 -0.03
CA ASP A 156 -24.48 -8.26 -1.18
C ASP A 156 -23.15 -8.59 -1.86
N PHE A 157 -22.97 -9.85 -2.23
CA PHE A 157 -21.85 -10.32 -3.04
C PHE A 157 -22.34 -11.34 -4.03
N THR A 158 -21.99 -11.15 -5.28
CA THR A 158 -22.25 -12.11 -6.35
C THR A 158 -21.01 -12.34 -7.19
N SER A 159 -20.74 -13.59 -7.54
CA SER A 159 -19.59 -13.99 -8.36
C SER A 159 -19.89 -15.27 -9.09
N GLY A 160 -19.00 -15.65 -9.99
CA GLY A 160 -18.87 -16.98 -10.57
C GLY A 160 -17.39 -17.34 -10.66
N LEU A 161 -17.11 -18.61 -10.88
CA LEU A 161 -15.75 -19.13 -10.86
C LEU A 161 -15.60 -20.27 -11.87
N ASN A 162 -14.50 -20.24 -12.62
CA ASN A 162 -13.98 -21.39 -13.35
C ASN A 162 -12.57 -21.70 -12.88
N TRP A 163 -12.34 -22.94 -12.47
CA TRP A 163 -11.02 -23.40 -12.09
C TRP A 163 -10.65 -24.63 -12.93
N GLN A 164 -9.67 -24.48 -13.78
CA GLN A 164 -9.20 -25.53 -14.67
C GLN A 164 -7.69 -25.63 -14.62
N GLU A 165 -7.19 -26.80 -14.27
CA GLU A 165 -5.78 -27.03 -14.03
C GLU A 165 -5.23 -25.98 -13.04
N LYS A 166 -4.27 -25.17 -13.46
CA LYS A 166 -3.66 -24.08 -12.67
C LYS A 166 -4.35 -22.72 -12.90
N THR A 167 -5.41 -22.64 -13.69
CA THR A 167 -6.04 -21.36 -14.01
C THR A 167 -7.36 -21.18 -13.29
N LEU A 168 -7.42 -20.15 -12.44
CA LEU A 168 -8.60 -19.69 -11.72
C LEU A 168 -9.14 -18.44 -12.40
N THR A 169 -10.36 -18.50 -12.94
CA THR A 169 -11.05 -17.36 -13.54
C THR A 169 -12.23 -16.95 -12.68
N LEU A 170 -12.19 -15.75 -12.11
CA LEU A 170 -13.35 -15.11 -11.50
C LEU A 170 -14.18 -14.45 -12.60
N LYS A 171 -15.43 -14.85 -12.71
CA LYS A 171 -16.44 -14.24 -13.58
C LYS A 171 -16.80 -12.83 -13.04
N PRO A 172 -17.56 -12.04 -13.81
CA PRO A 172 -18.00 -10.74 -13.33
C PRO A 172 -18.54 -10.81 -11.90
N THR A 173 -17.86 -10.11 -10.99
CA THR A 173 -18.08 -10.13 -9.55
C THR A 173 -18.58 -8.77 -9.09
N SER A 174 -19.58 -8.77 -8.22
CA SER A 174 -20.13 -7.57 -7.58
C SER A 174 -20.05 -7.70 -6.07
N LEU A 175 -19.54 -6.69 -5.39
CA LEU A 175 -19.50 -6.57 -3.94
C LEU A 175 -20.13 -5.24 -3.52
N LYS A 176 -21.16 -5.27 -2.70
CA LYS A 176 -21.86 -4.09 -2.25
C LYS A 176 -21.96 -4.02 -0.73
N GLY A 177 -21.74 -2.83 -0.19
CA GLY A 177 -21.92 -2.54 1.22
C GLY A 177 -20.96 -3.30 2.12
N LEU A 178 -19.68 -3.40 1.74
CA LEU A 178 -18.64 -3.91 2.64
C LEU A 178 -18.35 -2.88 3.72
N LEU A 179 -18.47 -3.28 4.97
CA LEU A 179 -17.99 -2.51 6.12
C LEU A 179 -17.00 -3.35 6.91
N ILE A 180 -15.79 -2.82 7.12
CA ILE A 180 -14.79 -3.36 8.03
C ILE A 180 -14.63 -2.34 9.15
N ALA A 181 -15.09 -2.70 10.35
CA ALA A 181 -14.94 -1.88 11.54
C ALA A 181 -13.83 -2.46 12.41
N LEU A 182 -12.69 -1.77 12.42
CA LEU A 182 -11.53 -2.08 13.25
C LEU A 182 -11.70 -1.44 14.63
N PRO A 183 -11.16 -2.06 15.70
CA PRO A 183 -11.12 -1.41 17.02
C PRO A 183 -10.31 -0.13 16.92
N LYS A 184 -10.80 0.95 17.53
CA LYS A 184 -9.99 2.15 17.72
C LYS A 184 -8.93 1.85 18.77
N VAL A 185 -7.69 2.21 18.49
CA VAL A 185 -6.66 2.21 19.53
C VAL A 185 -7.13 3.22 20.58
N ALA A 186 -7.49 2.72 21.77
CA ALA A 186 -7.82 3.61 22.88
C ALA A 186 -6.61 4.55 23.07
N GLU A 187 -6.81 5.86 22.93
CA GLU A 187 -5.86 6.82 23.48
C GLU A 187 -5.73 6.44 24.97
N VAL A 188 -4.62 5.84 25.30
CA VAL A 188 -4.25 5.63 26.69
C VAL A 188 -4.14 7.03 27.24
N ALA A 189 -5.19 7.47 27.95
CA ALA A 189 -5.11 8.66 28.79
C ALA A 189 -3.83 8.48 29.58
N GLN A 190 -2.87 9.40 29.40
CA GLN A 190 -1.68 9.45 30.21
C GLN A 190 -2.14 9.78 31.64
N GLU A 191 -2.58 8.76 32.40
CA GLU A 191 -2.46 8.82 33.83
C GLU A 191 -0.97 8.87 34.11
N GLU A 192 -0.53 9.97 34.72
CA GLU A 192 0.80 10.12 35.32
C GLU A 192 0.96 9.00 36.37
N VAL A 193 1.30 7.81 35.91
CA VAL A 193 1.85 6.79 36.80
C VAL A 193 3.33 7.11 36.90
N VAL A 194 3.70 7.67 38.04
CA VAL A 194 5.10 7.75 38.47
C VAL A 194 5.58 6.31 38.67
N GLU A 195 6.04 5.68 37.62
CA GLU A 195 6.75 4.42 37.69
C GLU A 195 8.22 4.65 38.04
N PRO A 196 8.82 3.80 38.91
CA PRO A 196 10.24 3.86 39.23
C PRO A 196 11.02 3.58 37.93
N LYS A 197 11.96 4.49 37.60
CA LYS A 197 12.89 4.34 36.47
C LYS A 197 13.60 2.99 36.56
N ILE A 198 13.11 2.02 35.81
CA ILE A 198 13.93 0.91 35.37
C ILE A 198 14.59 1.43 34.06
N GLU A 199 15.88 1.73 34.18
CA GLU A 199 16.73 2.00 33.01
C GLU A 199 16.81 0.72 32.16
N ASN A 200 15.83 0.54 31.25
CA ASN A 200 16.09 -0.27 30.10
C ASN A 200 17.01 0.56 29.19
N PRO A 201 18.16 0.07 28.78
CA PRO A 201 18.97 0.75 27.78
C PRO A 201 18.11 0.85 26.52
N GLN A 202 17.65 2.08 26.21
CA GLN A 202 17.11 2.36 24.88
C GLN A 202 18.20 1.92 23.89
N PRO A 203 17.85 1.18 22.82
CA PRO A 203 18.81 0.92 21.76
C PRO A 203 19.35 2.29 21.33
N GLU A 204 20.67 2.48 21.40
CA GLU A 204 21.32 3.69 20.92
C GLU A 204 20.86 3.91 19.49
N GLU A 205 20.06 4.94 19.23
CA GLU A 205 19.65 5.29 17.88
C GLU A 205 20.91 5.56 17.07
N LYS A 206 21.16 4.73 16.06
CA LYS A 206 22.30 4.91 15.16
C LYS A 206 22.26 6.31 14.57
N PRO A 207 23.38 7.01 14.49
CA PRO A 207 23.46 8.32 13.82
C PRO A 207 22.88 8.25 12.41
N LEU A 208 22.22 9.32 11.97
CA LEU A 208 21.56 9.41 10.66
C LEU A 208 22.52 9.03 9.51
N GLY A 209 23.77 9.51 9.58
CA GLY A 209 24.78 9.23 8.56
C GLY A 209 25.18 7.75 8.50
N GLU A 210 25.23 7.04 9.62
CA GLU A 210 25.47 5.59 9.62
C GLU A 210 24.27 4.83 9.06
N THR A 211 23.06 5.22 9.43
CA THR A 211 21.82 4.60 8.92
C THR A 211 21.73 4.74 7.40
N LEU A 212 21.99 5.93 6.86
CA LEU A 212 21.97 6.18 5.42
C LEU A 212 23.11 5.44 4.70
N LYS A 213 24.29 5.38 5.30
CA LYS A 213 25.43 4.63 4.75
C LYS A 213 25.12 3.13 4.68
N ASP A 214 24.56 2.56 5.74
CA ASP A 214 24.14 1.15 5.76
C ASP A 214 23.08 0.89 4.67
N LEU A 215 22.12 1.81 4.51
CA LEU A 215 21.05 1.71 3.52
C LEU A 215 21.60 1.68 2.08
N PHE A 216 22.51 2.59 1.74
CA PHE A 216 23.03 2.73 0.39
C PHE A 216 24.30 1.92 0.11
N SER A 217 24.91 1.27 1.12
CA SER A 217 26.04 0.36 0.93
C SER A 217 25.66 -0.92 0.16
N ARG A 218 24.39 -1.25 0.12
CA ARG A 218 23.81 -2.41 -0.56
C ARG A 218 22.71 -1.97 -1.52
N PRO A 219 22.31 -2.81 -2.48
CA PRO A 219 21.14 -2.53 -3.31
C PRO A 219 19.89 -2.25 -2.47
N VAL A 220 19.11 -1.25 -2.85
CA VAL A 220 17.81 -0.94 -2.23
C VAL A 220 16.82 -2.08 -2.50
N LEU A 221 16.88 -2.64 -3.72
CA LEU A 221 16.16 -3.84 -4.08
C LEU A 221 17.05 -5.05 -3.75
N PRO A 222 16.69 -5.91 -2.77
CA PRO A 222 17.45 -7.12 -2.49
C PRO A 222 17.41 -8.07 -3.69
N GLU A 223 18.28 -9.08 -3.67
CA GLU A 223 18.16 -10.19 -4.64
C GLU A 223 16.77 -10.81 -4.49
N MET A 224 15.97 -10.67 -5.53
CA MET A 224 14.63 -11.24 -5.59
C MET A 224 14.69 -12.50 -6.44
N THR A 225 14.23 -13.60 -5.87
CA THR A 225 13.99 -14.82 -6.64
C THR A 225 12.77 -14.64 -7.53
N ASP A 226 12.74 -15.31 -8.67
CA ASP A 226 11.56 -15.30 -9.53
C ASP A 226 10.36 -15.85 -8.74
N VAL A 227 9.25 -15.13 -8.80
CA VAL A 227 8.03 -15.53 -8.12
C VAL A 227 7.18 -16.37 -9.08
N HIS A 228 7.07 -17.65 -8.74
CA HIS A 228 6.18 -18.56 -9.44
C HIS A 228 4.87 -18.63 -8.66
N LEU A 229 3.83 -18.04 -9.19
CA LEU A 229 2.51 -18.13 -8.58
C LEU A 229 2.03 -19.59 -8.65
N PRO A 230 1.44 -20.13 -7.58
CA PRO A 230 0.97 -21.52 -7.55
C PRO A 230 -0.24 -21.74 -8.48
N LEU A 231 -0.85 -20.66 -8.96
CA LEU A 231 -1.95 -20.68 -9.92
C LEU A 231 -1.95 -19.42 -10.79
N ASN A 232 -2.51 -19.56 -11.98
CA ASN A 232 -2.86 -18.44 -12.83
C ASN A 232 -4.20 -17.84 -12.39
N LEU A 233 -4.27 -16.52 -12.25
CA LEU A 233 -5.46 -15.81 -11.84
C LEU A 233 -5.97 -14.92 -12.96
N ASN A 234 -7.27 -14.98 -13.25
CA ASN A 234 -7.94 -14.07 -14.17
C ASN A 234 -9.21 -13.50 -13.50
N ILE A 235 -9.23 -12.22 -13.21
CA ILE A 235 -10.41 -11.49 -12.74
C ILE A 235 -10.99 -10.73 -13.91
N GLU A 236 -12.06 -11.28 -14.54
CA GLU A 236 -12.69 -10.67 -15.70
C GLU A 236 -13.23 -9.27 -15.40
N GLU A 237 -13.90 -9.13 -14.26
CA GLU A 237 -14.38 -7.85 -13.73
C GLU A 237 -14.76 -8.00 -12.27
N PHE A 238 -14.24 -7.13 -11.42
CA PHE A 238 -14.69 -6.98 -10.04
C PHE A 238 -15.21 -5.56 -9.83
N LYS A 239 -16.47 -5.45 -9.43
CA LYS A 239 -17.12 -4.18 -9.09
C LYS A 239 -17.40 -4.12 -7.60
N GLY A 240 -16.90 -3.08 -6.95
CA GLY A 240 -17.18 -2.74 -5.56
C GLY A 240 -18.04 -1.48 -5.47
N GLU A 241 -19.05 -1.49 -4.62
CA GLU A 241 -19.88 -0.32 -4.32
C GLU A 241 -20.04 -0.15 -2.80
N GLN A 242 -19.94 1.09 -2.32
CA GLN A 242 -20.15 1.42 -0.90
C GLN A 242 -19.24 0.61 0.04
N LEU A 243 -17.94 0.58 -0.24
CA LEU A 243 -16.96 -0.09 0.61
C LEU A 243 -16.45 0.89 1.66
N ARG A 244 -16.42 0.47 2.92
CA ARG A 244 -16.01 1.31 4.04
C ARG A 244 -15.11 0.57 5.02
N VAL A 245 -14.02 1.20 5.40
CA VAL A 245 -13.17 0.77 6.52
C VAL A 245 -13.20 1.87 7.56
N THR A 246 -13.51 1.52 8.80
CA THR A 246 -13.56 2.45 9.94
C THR A 246 -12.62 1.99 11.04
N GLY A 247 -12.06 2.94 11.78
CA GLY A 247 -11.10 2.69 12.86
C GLY A 247 -10.41 4.00 13.21
N ASP A 248 -9.09 3.98 13.31
CA ASP A 248 -8.29 5.21 13.49
C ASP A 248 -8.35 6.12 12.26
N THR A 249 -8.56 5.54 11.09
CA THR A 249 -8.78 6.27 9.83
C THR A 249 -10.02 5.73 9.14
N ASP A 250 -10.92 6.64 8.74
CA ASP A 250 -12.14 6.29 7.99
C ASP A 250 -11.87 6.43 6.48
N ILE A 251 -11.97 5.31 5.77
CA ILE A 251 -11.84 5.25 4.31
C ILE A 251 -13.19 4.84 3.72
N THR A 252 -13.70 5.63 2.80
CA THR A 252 -14.93 5.32 2.07
C THR A 252 -14.65 5.29 0.58
N VAL A 253 -14.87 4.13 -0.04
CA VAL A 253 -14.82 3.93 -1.49
C VAL A 253 -16.27 3.86 -1.99
N ARG A 254 -16.65 4.79 -2.84
CA ARG A 254 -17.99 4.84 -3.44
C ARG A 254 -18.14 3.77 -4.50
N THR A 255 -17.16 3.70 -5.40
CA THR A 255 -17.11 2.68 -6.46
C THR A 255 -15.68 2.23 -6.70
N MET A 256 -15.53 0.96 -7.05
CA MET A 256 -14.27 0.33 -7.45
C MET A 256 -14.52 -0.59 -8.65
N LEU A 257 -13.64 -0.54 -9.63
CA LEU A 257 -13.56 -1.49 -10.73
C LEU A 257 -12.15 -2.07 -10.78
N LEU A 258 -12.03 -3.39 -10.85
CA LEU A 258 -10.76 -4.08 -11.04
C LEU A 258 -10.89 -5.12 -12.14
N LYS A 259 -9.92 -5.08 -13.08
CA LYS A 259 -9.72 -6.11 -14.13
C LYS A 259 -8.24 -6.44 -14.16
N VAL A 260 -7.90 -7.67 -13.82
CA VAL A 260 -6.50 -8.10 -13.72
C VAL A 260 -6.37 -9.57 -14.09
N SER A 261 -5.31 -9.89 -14.79
CA SER A 261 -4.90 -11.27 -15.06
C SER A 261 -3.43 -11.47 -14.72
N SER A 262 -3.09 -12.64 -14.21
CA SER A 262 -1.71 -13.06 -13.95
C SER A 262 -1.56 -14.50 -14.44
N ILE A 263 -0.86 -14.68 -15.54
CA ILE A 263 -0.67 -15.97 -16.22
C ILE A 263 0.83 -16.20 -16.37
N ASP A 264 1.31 -17.31 -15.83
CA ASP A 264 2.73 -17.69 -15.88
C ASP A 264 3.68 -16.54 -15.44
N GLY A 265 3.32 -15.85 -14.36
CA GLY A 265 4.08 -14.73 -13.82
C GLY A 265 3.90 -13.40 -14.58
N ASN A 266 3.19 -13.40 -15.72
CA ASN A 266 2.87 -12.18 -16.44
C ASN A 266 1.55 -11.59 -15.92
N THR A 267 1.65 -10.50 -15.20
CA THR A 267 0.51 -9.80 -14.61
C THR A 267 0.13 -8.61 -15.48
N LYS A 268 -1.14 -8.51 -15.85
CA LYS A 268 -1.72 -7.41 -16.60
C LYS A 268 -2.89 -6.82 -15.81
N LEU A 269 -2.75 -5.58 -15.42
CA LEU A 269 -3.81 -4.76 -14.84
C LEU A 269 -4.47 -3.99 -15.97
N ASP A 270 -5.61 -4.48 -16.46
CA ASP A 270 -6.36 -3.81 -17.52
C ASP A 270 -7.05 -2.54 -17.03
N ALA A 271 -7.57 -2.57 -15.81
CA ALA A 271 -8.17 -1.41 -15.15
C ALA A 271 -8.19 -1.58 -13.63
N LEU A 272 -7.84 -0.52 -12.93
CA LEU A 272 -8.15 -0.28 -11.52
C LEU A 272 -8.72 1.14 -11.44
N ASP A 273 -10.03 1.26 -11.27
CA ASP A 273 -10.71 2.55 -11.10
C ASP A 273 -11.29 2.61 -9.69
N ILE A 274 -10.92 3.63 -8.92
CA ILE A 274 -11.38 3.82 -7.54
C ILE A 274 -11.91 5.25 -7.41
N ASP A 275 -13.15 5.39 -6.97
CA ASP A 275 -13.74 6.64 -6.53
C ASP A 275 -13.96 6.60 -5.01
N SER A 276 -13.20 7.39 -4.27
CA SER A 276 -13.18 7.41 -2.82
C SER A 276 -13.42 8.81 -2.24
N SER A 277 -13.52 8.90 -0.93
CA SER A 277 -13.57 10.18 -0.22
C SER A 277 -12.27 10.97 -0.36
N GLN A 278 -11.12 10.30 -0.49
CA GLN A 278 -9.81 10.90 -0.64
C GLN A 278 -9.50 11.35 -2.06
N GLY A 279 -10.23 10.86 -3.06
CA GLY A 279 -10.04 11.21 -4.47
C GLY A 279 -10.38 10.08 -5.42
N ILE A 280 -10.06 10.32 -6.68
CA ILE A 280 -10.27 9.37 -7.78
C ILE A 280 -8.91 8.84 -8.22
N VAL A 281 -8.80 7.53 -8.43
CA VAL A 281 -7.60 6.86 -8.93
C VAL A 281 -7.98 5.96 -10.11
N ASN A 282 -7.22 6.06 -11.20
CA ASN A 282 -7.27 5.16 -12.33
C ASN A 282 -5.87 4.62 -12.59
N ALA A 283 -5.72 3.31 -12.64
CA ALA A 283 -4.44 2.68 -12.93
C ALA A 283 -4.58 1.53 -13.93
N SER A 284 -3.55 1.35 -14.72
CA SER A 284 -3.38 0.22 -15.65
C SER A 284 -1.91 -0.08 -15.85
N GLY A 285 -1.57 -1.28 -16.31
CA GLY A 285 -0.18 -1.61 -16.57
C GLY A 285 0.09 -3.09 -16.66
N THR A 286 1.36 -3.42 -16.78
CA THR A 286 1.88 -4.78 -16.81
C THR A 286 3.07 -4.93 -15.89
N ALA A 287 3.25 -6.14 -15.33
CA ALA A 287 4.42 -6.52 -14.58
C ALA A 287 4.72 -8.01 -14.81
N GLN A 288 5.97 -8.35 -14.95
CA GLN A 288 6.42 -9.75 -14.98
C GLN A 288 7.23 -10.03 -13.72
N LEU A 289 6.94 -11.14 -13.05
CA LEU A 289 7.53 -11.50 -11.75
C LEU A 289 8.74 -12.44 -11.89
N SER A 290 9.43 -12.37 -13.02
CA SER A 290 10.61 -13.18 -13.36
C SER A 290 11.60 -12.40 -14.22
N ASP A 291 12.74 -12.96 -14.47
CA ASP A 291 13.83 -12.38 -15.26
C ASP A 291 14.28 -11.04 -14.69
N ASN A 292 14.20 -9.96 -15.48
CA ASN A 292 14.57 -8.60 -15.07
C ASN A 292 13.43 -7.83 -14.38
N TRP A 293 12.28 -8.47 -14.15
CA TRP A 293 11.08 -7.87 -13.57
C TRP A 293 10.63 -6.61 -14.31
N PRO A 294 10.30 -6.75 -15.60
CA PRO A 294 9.81 -5.61 -16.37
C PRO A 294 8.47 -5.13 -15.82
N VAL A 295 8.31 -3.81 -15.78
CA VAL A 295 7.09 -3.13 -15.33
C VAL A 295 6.76 -1.98 -16.28
N ASP A 296 5.47 -1.77 -16.52
CA ASP A 296 4.91 -0.60 -17.21
C ASP A 296 3.59 -0.25 -16.55
N ILE A 297 3.58 0.77 -15.69
CA ILE A 297 2.43 1.16 -14.88
C ILE A 297 2.13 2.62 -15.15
N THR A 298 0.86 2.91 -15.42
CA THR A 298 0.33 4.27 -15.48
C THR A 298 -0.75 4.43 -14.42
N LEU A 299 -0.64 5.50 -13.62
CA LEU A 299 -1.64 5.89 -12.64
C LEU A 299 -2.01 7.35 -12.85
N ASN A 300 -3.31 7.64 -12.85
CA ASN A 300 -3.85 8.97 -12.84
C ASN A 300 -4.72 9.12 -11.58
N SER A 301 -4.55 10.22 -10.85
CA SER A 301 -5.33 10.50 -9.66
C SER A 301 -5.77 11.95 -9.62
N THR A 302 -6.91 12.20 -8.98
CA THR A 302 -7.33 13.55 -8.57
C THR A 302 -7.58 13.51 -7.08
N LEU A 303 -6.79 14.26 -6.32
CA LEU A 303 -6.84 14.28 -4.86
C LEU A 303 -8.04 15.10 -4.36
N ASN A 304 -8.67 14.65 -3.28
CA ASN A 304 -9.75 15.35 -2.60
C ASN A 304 -9.44 15.55 -1.11
N VAL A 305 -8.18 15.73 -0.78
CA VAL A 305 -7.67 15.93 0.59
C VAL A 305 -6.89 17.22 0.69
N GLU A 306 -7.12 17.99 1.75
CA GLU A 306 -6.34 19.19 2.04
C GLU A 306 -4.90 18.80 2.45
N PRO A 307 -3.88 19.60 2.11
CA PRO A 307 -3.93 20.87 1.40
C PRO A 307 -3.89 20.77 -0.15
N LEU A 308 -3.91 19.56 -0.72
CA LEU A 308 -3.74 19.29 -2.15
C LEU A 308 -5.06 18.97 -2.87
N LYS A 309 -6.18 19.47 -2.37
CA LYS A 309 -7.48 19.25 -2.99
C LYS A 309 -7.54 19.77 -4.42
N GLY A 310 -7.95 18.89 -5.35
CA GLY A 310 -8.00 19.22 -6.77
C GLY A 310 -6.68 18.98 -7.51
N GLU A 311 -5.61 18.53 -6.81
CA GLU A 311 -4.36 18.16 -7.44
C GLU A 311 -4.56 16.93 -8.33
N LYS A 312 -4.11 17.03 -9.57
CA LYS A 312 -4.07 15.92 -10.52
C LYS A 312 -2.65 15.37 -10.56
N VAL A 313 -2.54 14.08 -10.26
CA VAL A 313 -1.29 13.35 -10.25
C VAL A 313 -1.29 12.36 -11.41
N LYS A 314 -0.29 12.43 -12.27
CA LYS A 314 -0.04 11.43 -13.29
C LYS A 314 1.32 10.79 -13.01
N LEU A 315 1.31 9.50 -12.67
CA LEU A 315 2.50 8.70 -12.45
C LEU A 315 2.67 7.72 -13.60
N LYS A 316 3.89 7.62 -14.13
CA LYS A 316 4.33 6.56 -15.02
C LYS A 316 5.56 5.90 -14.44
N VAL A 317 5.57 4.58 -14.41
CA VAL A 317 6.73 3.77 -14.03
C VAL A 317 6.93 2.76 -15.13
N GLY A 318 8.10 2.78 -15.75
CA GLY A 318 8.45 1.85 -16.83
C GLY A 318 9.88 1.37 -16.68
N GLY A 319 10.21 0.24 -17.34
CA GLY A 319 11.53 -0.35 -17.33
C GLY A 319 11.59 -1.69 -16.63
N ALA A 320 12.70 -2.00 -15.97
CA ALA A 320 12.92 -3.26 -15.29
C ALA A 320 13.47 -3.02 -13.87
N LEU A 321 12.85 -3.66 -12.88
CA LEU A 321 13.21 -3.47 -11.46
C LEU A 321 14.66 -3.89 -11.17
N ARG A 322 15.16 -4.93 -11.85
CA ARG A 322 16.53 -5.43 -11.68
C ARG A 322 17.57 -4.66 -12.52
N GLU A 323 17.13 -3.83 -13.46
CA GLU A 323 18.02 -3.04 -14.32
C GLU A 323 17.81 -1.56 -14.12
N GLN A 324 16.97 -0.95 -14.93
CA GLN A 324 16.71 0.48 -14.90
C GLN A 324 15.22 0.76 -14.87
N LEU A 325 14.81 1.61 -13.94
CA LEU A 325 13.47 2.18 -13.86
C LEU A 325 13.48 3.62 -14.36
N GLU A 326 12.41 3.97 -15.06
CA GLU A 326 12.04 5.31 -15.44
C GLU A 326 10.75 5.69 -14.71
N ILE A 327 10.78 6.78 -13.96
CA ILE A 327 9.65 7.27 -13.17
C ILE A 327 9.35 8.68 -13.65
N GLY A 328 8.12 8.91 -14.10
CA GLY A 328 7.59 10.22 -14.44
C GLY A 328 6.44 10.59 -13.52
N VAL A 329 6.51 11.76 -12.88
CA VAL A 329 5.41 12.31 -12.08
C VAL A 329 5.07 13.68 -12.64
N ASN A 330 3.82 13.86 -13.02
CA ASN A 330 3.30 15.16 -13.40
C ASN A 330 2.19 15.57 -12.42
N LEU A 331 2.37 16.71 -11.79
CA LEU A 331 1.39 17.34 -10.91
C LEU A 331 0.78 18.54 -11.62
N SER A 332 -0.54 18.70 -11.53
CA SER A 332 -1.25 19.84 -12.09
C SER A 332 -2.49 20.21 -11.28
N GLY A 333 -2.45 21.36 -10.68
CA GLY A 333 -3.50 21.86 -9.80
C GLY A 333 -2.93 22.94 -8.86
N PRO A 334 -3.06 22.78 -7.55
CA PRO A 334 -2.36 23.59 -6.55
C PRO A 334 -0.85 23.64 -6.75
N VAL A 335 -0.25 22.53 -7.21
CA VAL A 335 1.16 22.41 -7.57
C VAL A 335 1.29 22.12 -9.07
N ASP A 336 2.14 22.87 -9.77
CA ASP A 336 2.51 22.58 -11.17
C ASP A 336 3.95 22.06 -11.18
N MET A 337 4.14 20.76 -11.37
CA MET A 337 5.46 20.13 -11.30
C MET A 337 5.57 18.92 -12.26
N ASP A 338 6.70 18.84 -12.94
CA ASP A 338 7.11 17.66 -13.71
C ASP A 338 8.40 17.10 -13.10
N LEU A 339 8.35 15.85 -12.68
CA LEU A 339 9.49 15.10 -12.18
C LEU A 339 9.77 13.93 -13.12
N ARG A 340 11.02 13.75 -13.50
CA ARG A 340 11.55 12.59 -14.21
C ARG A 340 12.70 12.01 -13.45
N ALA A 341 12.66 10.72 -13.20
CA ALA A 341 13.72 10.02 -12.52
C ALA A 341 14.08 8.75 -13.28
N GLN A 342 15.38 8.47 -13.35
CA GLN A 342 15.92 7.19 -13.77
C GLN A 342 16.76 6.65 -12.62
N THR A 343 16.57 5.37 -12.28
CA THR A 343 17.28 4.75 -11.16
C THR A 343 17.53 3.28 -11.41
N ARG A 344 18.52 2.71 -10.69
CA ARG A 344 18.85 1.29 -10.68
C ARG A 344 18.80 0.79 -9.25
N LEU A 345 17.66 0.21 -8.87
CA LEU A 345 17.41 -0.23 -7.50
C LEU A 345 18.25 -1.43 -7.07
N ALA A 346 18.68 -2.25 -8.04
CA ALA A 346 19.51 -3.45 -7.82
C ALA A 346 21.01 -3.14 -7.75
N GLU A 347 21.42 -1.89 -7.90
CA GLU A 347 22.82 -1.47 -7.72
C GLU A 347 23.03 -0.79 -6.37
N ALA A 348 24.14 -1.12 -5.70
CA ALA A 348 24.57 -0.43 -4.49
C ALA A 348 24.84 1.06 -4.77
N GLY A 349 24.58 1.89 -3.78
CA GLY A 349 24.72 3.34 -3.91
C GLY A 349 23.53 4.02 -4.59
N LEU A 350 22.50 3.28 -5.02
CA LEU A 350 21.31 3.79 -5.69
C LEU A 350 21.66 4.81 -6.79
N PRO A 351 22.15 4.37 -7.97
CA PRO A 351 22.37 5.26 -9.10
C PRO A 351 21.07 5.96 -9.50
N LEU A 352 21.10 7.27 -9.68
CA LEU A 352 19.91 8.03 -10.00
C LEU A 352 20.23 9.25 -10.90
N ASN A 353 19.25 9.61 -11.71
CA ASN A 353 19.19 10.87 -12.43
C ASN A 353 17.78 11.41 -12.27
N VAL A 354 17.65 12.52 -11.52
CA VAL A 354 16.35 13.14 -11.20
C VAL A 354 16.34 14.55 -11.75
N GLU A 355 15.31 14.89 -12.50
CA GLU A 355 15.03 16.22 -12.98
C GLU A 355 13.64 16.66 -12.50
N VAL A 356 13.57 17.79 -11.81
CA VAL A 356 12.33 18.42 -11.37
C VAL A 356 12.21 19.78 -12.02
N ASN A 357 11.08 20.02 -12.66
CA ASN A 357 10.75 21.29 -13.26
C ASN A 357 9.39 21.75 -12.76
N SER A 358 9.28 23.02 -12.38
CA SER A 358 8.00 23.65 -12.06
C SER A 358 8.00 25.08 -12.58
N LYS A 359 6.90 25.46 -13.22
CA LYS A 359 6.72 26.85 -13.63
C LYS A 359 6.45 27.75 -12.45
N GLN A 360 5.66 27.24 -11.49
CA GLN A 360 5.25 28.05 -10.36
C GLN A 360 4.76 27.17 -9.20
N ILE A 361 5.26 27.43 -8.01
CA ILE A 361 4.81 26.81 -6.76
C ILE A 361 4.44 27.93 -5.79
N TYR A 362 3.29 27.81 -5.15
CA TYR A 362 2.82 28.70 -4.10
C TYR A 362 2.86 28.01 -2.74
N TRP A 363 3.10 28.80 -1.68
CA TRP A 363 2.97 28.34 -0.31
C TRP A 363 2.28 29.42 0.55
N PRO A 364 1.35 29.07 1.43
CA PRO A 364 0.75 27.75 1.58
C PRO A 364 -0.05 27.33 0.34
N PHE A 365 -0.28 26.01 0.18
CA PHE A 365 -1.05 25.48 -0.96
C PHE A 365 -2.53 25.83 -0.89
N THR A 366 -3.05 26.15 0.30
CA THR A 366 -4.43 26.57 0.56
C THR A 366 -4.45 27.93 1.25
N GLY A 367 -5.51 28.71 1.03
CA GLY A 367 -5.64 30.04 1.59
C GLY A 367 -4.90 31.12 0.81
N GLU A 368 -4.50 32.19 1.50
CA GLU A 368 -3.77 33.30 0.90
C GLU A 368 -2.33 32.92 0.59
N LYS A 369 -1.95 33.04 -0.69
CA LYS A 369 -0.60 32.71 -1.18
C LYS A 369 0.40 33.74 -0.67
N GLN A 370 1.25 33.31 0.26
CA GLN A 370 2.24 34.20 0.89
C GLN A 370 3.61 34.12 0.21
N TYR A 371 3.98 32.97 -0.31
CA TYR A 371 5.27 32.71 -0.94
C TYR A 371 5.08 32.11 -2.32
N GLN A 372 5.98 32.43 -3.22
CA GLN A 372 5.98 31.97 -4.60
C GLN A 372 7.39 31.60 -5.03
N ALA A 373 7.53 30.45 -5.66
CA ALA A 373 8.73 30.04 -6.39
C ALA A 373 8.39 29.91 -7.87
N ASP A 374 9.15 30.55 -8.73
CA ASP A 374 8.99 30.55 -10.18
C ASP A 374 10.17 29.87 -10.86
N ASP A 375 9.93 29.22 -11.99
CA ASP A 375 10.95 28.59 -12.85
C ASP A 375 11.90 27.67 -12.08
N LEU A 376 11.35 26.85 -11.16
CA LEU A 376 12.15 25.85 -10.45
C LEU A 376 12.69 24.81 -11.44
N LYS A 377 14.00 24.67 -11.44
CA LYS A 377 14.72 23.58 -12.11
C LYS A 377 15.67 22.96 -11.11
N LEU A 378 15.54 21.66 -10.88
CA LEU A 378 16.42 20.90 -10.02
C LEU A 378 16.93 19.67 -10.79
N LYS A 379 18.20 19.41 -10.70
CA LYS A 379 18.85 18.22 -11.28
C LYS A 379 19.76 17.58 -10.27
N LEU A 380 19.54 16.28 -10.04
CA LEU A 380 20.33 15.43 -9.17
C LEU A 380 20.84 14.24 -9.98
N THR A 381 22.15 14.04 -10.02
CA THR A 381 22.78 12.96 -10.82
C THR A 381 23.90 12.31 -10.07
N GLY A 382 24.09 11.01 -10.29
CA GLY A 382 25.15 10.21 -9.68
C GLY A 382 24.62 9.04 -8.89
N LYS A 383 25.28 8.69 -7.82
CA LYS A 383 24.84 7.71 -6.81
C LYS A 383 24.58 8.43 -5.51
N MET A 384 23.71 7.91 -4.65
CA MET A 384 23.52 8.49 -3.32
C MET A 384 24.83 8.53 -2.51
N THR A 385 25.78 7.67 -2.85
CA THR A 385 27.15 7.68 -2.30
C THR A 385 28.10 8.70 -2.92
N ASP A 386 27.72 9.28 -4.06
CA ASP A 386 28.49 10.34 -4.78
C ASP A 386 27.57 10.99 -5.81
N TYR A 387 26.93 12.11 -5.45
CA TYR A 387 25.98 12.83 -6.30
C TYR A 387 26.37 14.28 -6.53
N THR A 388 25.83 14.82 -7.61
CA THR A 388 25.85 16.25 -7.92
C THR A 388 24.40 16.75 -7.93
N LEU A 389 24.16 17.92 -7.31
CA LEU A 389 22.88 18.61 -7.25
C LEU A 389 23.05 20.01 -7.81
N SER A 390 22.20 20.39 -8.74
CA SER A 390 22.04 21.76 -9.18
C SER A 390 20.58 22.21 -9.08
N MET A 391 20.36 23.45 -8.69
CA MET A 391 19.02 24.04 -8.60
C MET A 391 19.04 25.49 -9.03
N ARG A 392 17.96 25.92 -9.67
CA ARG A 392 17.68 27.33 -9.95
C ARG A 392 16.18 27.60 -9.77
N THR A 393 15.87 28.74 -9.12
CA THR A 393 14.49 29.22 -8.96
C THR A 393 14.50 30.71 -8.68
N ALA A 394 13.40 31.39 -9.00
CA ALA A 394 13.13 32.73 -8.53
C ALA A 394 12.08 32.65 -7.41
N VAL A 395 12.31 33.37 -6.31
CA VAL A 395 11.41 33.40 -5.14
C VAL A 395 10.99 34.80 -4.79
N LYS A 396 9.78 34.95 -4.29
CA LYS A 396 9.24 36.15 -3.68
C LYS A 396 8.17 35.80 -2.66
N GLY A 397 7.92 36.70 -1.71
CA GLY A 397 6.87 36.43 -0.72
C GLY A 397 6.75 37.53 0.31
N LEU A 398 5.90 37.28 1.31
CA LEU A 398 5.73 38.18 2.45
C LEU A 398 7.07 38.30 3.17
N GLU A 399 7.57 39.54 3.34
CA GLU A 399 8.87 39.85 3.97
C GLU A 399 10.10 39.22 3.25
N ILE A 400 9.90 38.56 2.10
CA ILE A 400 10.99 38.06 1.28
C ILE A 400 11.07 38.87 0.00
N PRO A 401 12.13 39.70 -0.19
CA PRO A 401 12.32 40.43 -1.42
C PRO A 401 12.48 39.48 -2.61
N PRO A 402 12.09 39.89 -3.82
CA PRO A 402 12.34 39.07 -5.01
C PRO A 402 13.80 38.67 -5.11
N ALA A 403 14.06 37.37 -5.25
CA ALA A 403 15.40 36.81 -5.30
C ALA A 403 15.51 35.70 -6.35
N THR A 404 16.65 35.59 -6.99
CA THR A 404 17.01 34.41 -7.78
C THR A 404 18.01 33.58 -6.99
N ILE A 405 17.67 32.30 -6.81
CA ILE A 405 18.51 31.33 -6.10
C ILE A 405 19.11 30.38 -7.12
N THR A 406 20.43 30.19 -7.06
CA THR A 406 21.14 29.12 -7.78
C THR A 406 21.99 28.34 -6.81
N LEU A 407 21.96 27.02 -6.92
CA LEU A 407 22.70 26.10 -6.07
C LEU A 407 23.46 25.09 -6.93
N ASP A 408 24.73 24.91 -6.63
CA ASP A 408 25.57 23.82 -7.10
C ASP A 408 26.18 23.13 -5.88
N ALA A 409 25.97 21.83 -5.76
CA ALA A 409 26.42 21.04 -4.63
C ALA A 409 26.88 19.65 -5.06
N LYS A 410 27.72 19.02 -4.24
CA LYS A 410 28.14 17.64 -4.34
C LYS A 410 28.01 17.00 -2.97
N GLY A 411 27.63 15.74 -2.93
CA GLY A 411 27.47 15.07 -1.66
C GLY A 411 27.45 13.58 -1.77
N ASN A 412 27.32 12.98 -0.60
CA ASN A 412 27.07 11.56 -0.42
C ASN A 412 26.04 11.37 0.70
N GLU A 413 25.86 10.15 1.16
CA GLU A 413 24.89 9.78 2.19
C GLU A 413 25.20 10.39 3.58
N GLN A 414 26.38 10.99 3.78
CA GLN A 414 26.83 11.50 5.08
C GLN A 414 27.13 12.98 5.10
N GLN A 415 27.35 13.61 3.95
CA GLN A 415 27.68 15.02 3.85
C GLN A 415 27.26 15.64 2.52
N VAL A 416 27.09 16.95 2.51
CA VAL A 416 26.92 17.75 1.30
C VAL A 416 27.84 18.95 1.32
N ASN A 417 28.59 19.11 0.26
CA ASN A 417 29.40 20.29 -0.01
C ASN A 417 28.62 21.23 -0.95
N LEU A 418 28.22 22.38 -0.45
CA LEU A 418 27.67 23.47 -1.24
C LEU A 418 28.84 24.18 -1.93
N ASP A 419 29.15 23.79 -3.17
CA ASP A 419 30.20 24.44 -3.94
C ASP A 419 29.89 25.92 -4.16
N LYS A 420 28.61 26.22 -4.40
CA LYS A 420 28.11 27.57 -4.56
C LYS A 420 26.59 27.64 -4.40
N LEU A 421 26.12 28.37 -3.39
CA LEU A 421 24.76 28.85 -3.30
C LEU A 421 24.78 30.35 -3.51
N THR A 422 24.05 30.83 -4.51
CA THR A 422 23.95 32.24 -4.84
C THR A 422 22.52 32.70 -4.66
N VAL A 423 22.33 33.81 -3.94
CA VAL A 423 21.07 34.54 -3.83
C VAL A 423 21.28 35.92 -4.40
N ALA A 424 20.70 36.21 -5.56
CA ALA A 424 20.68 37.51 -6.17
C ALA A 424 19.39 38.22 -5.73
N ALA A 425 19.53 39.20 -4.84
CA ALA A 425 18.43 40.00 -4.27
C ALA A 425 18.96 41.36 -3.82
N LEU A 426 18.06 42.32 -3.54
CA LEU A 426 18.41 43.63 -2.97
C LEU A 426 19.50 44.34 -3.79
N GLU A 427 19.37 44.32 -5.11
CA GLU A 427 20.33 44.87 -6.07
C GLU A 427 21.77 44.32 -5.96
N GLY A 428 22.00 43.36 -5.08
CA GLY A 428 23.30 42.74 -4.80
C GLY A 428 23.25 41.22 -4.93
N LYS A 429 24.29 40.59 -4.39
CA LYS A 429 24.49 39.14 -4.47
C LYS A 429 25.06 38.60 -3.16
N THR A 430 24.45 37.56 -2.67
CA THR A 430 24.97 36.79 -1.53
C THR A 430 25.47 35.46 -2.06
N GLU A 431 26.69 35.05 -1.71
CA GLU A 431 27.26 33.77 -2.05
C GLU A 431 27.59 33.00 -0.76
N LEU A 432 27.11 31.75 -0.70
CA LEU A 432 27.41 30.84 0.40
C LEU A 432 28.15 29.62 -0.16
N LYS A 433 29.29 29.30 0.47
CA LYS A 433 29.97 28.01 0.36
C LYS A 433 29.88 27.33 1.71
N ALA A 434 29.50 26.08 1.75
CA ALA A 434 29.37 25.38 3.03
C ALA A 434 29.57 23.88 2.88
N LEU A 435 30.11 23.26 3.92
CA LEU A 435 30.09 21.82 4.12
C LEU A 435 29.11 21.53 5.26
N LEU A 436 28.11 20.70 4.98
CA LEU A 436 27.23 20.11 5.99
C LEU A 436 27.59 18.63 6.13
N ASP A 437 27.67 18.16 7.35
CA ASP A 437 28.02 16.78 7.69
C ASP A 437 27.05 16.27 8.74
N TRP A 438 26.59 15.01 8.62
CA TRP A 438 25.67 14.37 9.54
C TRP A 438 26.09 12.93 9.88
N GLN A 439 27.41 12.64 9.84
CA GLN A 439 27.93 11.32 10.18
C GLN A 439 27.57 10.93 11.63
N GLN A 440 27.87 11.79 12.59
CA GLN A 440 27.58 11.58 14.01
C GLN A 440 26.60 12.62 14.56
N ALA A 441 26.84 13.87 14.22
CA ALA A 441 26.02 15.03 14.59
C ALA A 441 25.86 15.90 13.35
N ILE A 442 24.77 16.65 13.27
CA ILE A 442 24.65 17.66 12.22
C ILE A 442 25.66 18.75 12.51
N SER A 443 26.64 18.91 11.64
CA SER A 443 27.65 19.97 11.75
C SER A 443 27.76 20.76 10.45
N TRP A 444 28.16 21.99 10.55
CA TRP A 444 28.36 22.83 9.37
C TRP A 444 29.60 23.70 9.51
N ARG A 445 30.15 24.06 8.37
CA ARG A 445 31.20 25.03 8.20
C ARG A 445 30.89 25.83 6.93
N GLY A 446 30.73 27.13 7.04
CA GLY A 446 30.29 27.97 5.93
C GLY A 446 31.01 29.30 5.86
N GLU A 447 31.09 29.81 4.64
CA GLU A 447 31.58 31.14 4.28
C GLU A 447 30.51 31.85 3.44
N LEU A 448 29.99 32.95 4.00
CA LEU A 448 28.98 33.79 3.38
C LEU A 448 29.63 35.09 2.92
N THR A 449 29.53 35.39 1.64
CA THR A 449 30.03 36.65 1.05
C THR A 449 28.85 37.52 0.62
N LEU A 450 28.82 38.75 1.10
CA LEU A 450 27.85 39.79 0.71
C LEU A 450 28.49 40.74 -0.28
N ASN A 451 27.90 40.90 -1.45
CA ASN A 451 28.41 41.81 -2.48
C ASN A 451 27.30 42.83 -2.87
N GLY A 452 27.47 44.07 -2.43
CA GLY A 452 26.65 45.21 -2.84
C GLY A 452 25.18 45.11 -2.42
N ILE A 453 24.88 44.44 -1.30
CA ILE A 453 23.51 44.32 -0.82
C ILE A 453 22.94 45.68 -0.48
N ASN A 454 21.92 46.11 -1.25
CA ASN A 454 21.28 47.40 -1.12
C ASN A 454 19.81 47.23 -0.70
N THR A 455 19.50 47.65 0.52
CA THR A 455 18.15 47.48 1.09
C THR A 455 17.25 48.68 0.84
N ALA A 456 17.76 49.78 0.26
CA ALA A 456 17.06 51.07 0.18
C ALA A 456 15.69 50.98 -0.51
N LYS A 457 15.53 50.10 -1.49
CA LYS A 457 14.29 49.94 -2.25
C LYS A 457 13.25 49.12 -1.51
N GLU A 458 13.67 48.01 -0.90
CA GLU A 458 12.78 47.03 -0.29
C GLU A 458 12.53 47.30 1.20
N ILE A 459 13.50 47.98 1.88
CA ILE A 459 13.41 48.34 3.28
C ILE A 459 13.78 49.84 3.42
N PRO A 460 12.90 50.76 3.00
CA PRO A 460 13.20 52.20 2.97
C PRO A 460 13.50 52.81 4.35
N GLU A 461 13.00 52.20 5.43
CA GLU A 461 13.25 52.62 6.81
C GLU A 461 14.68 52.36 7.26
N TRP A 462 15.34 51.39 6.64
CA TRP A 462 16.71 51.00 6.91
C TRP A 462 17.55 50.87 5.62
N PRO A 463 17.72 51.96 4.88
CA PRO A 463 18.50 51.95 3.66
C PRO A 463 19.96 51.61 4.00
N SER A 464 20.46 50.57 3.40
CA SER A 464 21.81 50.05 3.69
C SER A 464 22.46 49.61 2.40
N LYS A 465 23.78 49.80 2.30
CA LYS A 465 24.59 49.25 1.22
C LYS A 465 25.78 48.55 1.86
N LEU A 466 25.79 47.19 1.79
CA LEU A 466 26.69 46.37 2.55
C LEU A 466 27.49 45.41 1.67
N ASN A 467 28.76 45.26 2.03
CA ASN A 467 29.62 44.19 1.59
C ASN A 467 30.15 43.48 2.84
N GLY A 468 30.44 42.20 2.74
CA GLY A 468 30.96 41.49 3.90
C GLY A 468 31.38 40.06 3.63
N LEU A 469 32.11 39.52 4.59
CA LEU A 469 32.51 38.14 4.68
C LEU A 469 32.18 37.63 6.08
N ILE A 470 31.43 36.54 6.17
CA ILE A 470 31.04 35.94 7.42
C ILE A 470 31.44 34.48 7.33
N LYS A 471 32.30 34.01 8.25
CA LYS A 471 32.58 32.59 8.42
C LYS A 471 31.84 32.07 9.62
N THR A 472 31.23 30.95 9.48
CA THR A 472 30.47 30.29 10.56
C THR A 472 30.80 28.81 10.62
N ARG A 473 30.80 28.27 11.82
CA ARG A 473 30.82 26.83 12.08
C ARG A 473 29.94 26.51 13.26
N GLY A 474 29.38 25.31 13.26
CA GLY A 474 28.52 24.89 14.35
C GLY A 474 28.14 23.43 14.28
N SER A 475 27.43 23.00 15.29
CA SER A 475 26.88 21.66 15.36
C SER A 475 25.56 21.62 16.13
N LEU A 476 24.77 20.61 15.82
CA LEU A 476 23.52 20.25 16.51
C LEU A 476 23.64 18.78 16.94
N TYR A 477 23.62 18.54 18.24
CA TYR A 477 23.70 17.21 18.82
C TYR A 477 22.81 17.11 20.07
N GLY A 478 21.98 16.07 20.15
CA GLY A 478 21.11 15.84 21.32
C GLY A 478 20.20 17.02 21.67
N GLY A 479 19.70 17.75 20.66
CA GLY A 479 18.87 18.95 20.86
C GLY A 479 19.64 20.22 21.27
N THR A 480 20.95 20.12 21.46
CA THR A 480 21.83 21.26 21.81
C THR A 480 22.55 21.74 20.54
N TRP A 481 22.49 23.03 20.27
CA TRP A 481 23.22 23.63 19.16
C TRP A 481 24.35 24.52 19.65
N GLN A 482 25.44 24.57 18.91
CA GLN A 482 26.57 25.45 19.12
C GLN A 482 26.90 26.14 17.80
N MET A 483 27.19 27.44 17.84
CA MET A 483 27.59 28.20 16.67
C MET A 483 28.72 29.17 17.06
N GLU A 484 29.73 29.24 16.21
CA GLU A 484 30.80 30.18 16.27
C GLU A 484 30.89 31.01 14.97
N VAL A 485 31.24 32.24 15.08
CA VAL A 485 31.52 33.15 13.97
C VAL A 485 32.98 33.57 14.06
N PRO A 486 33.93 32.75 13.56
CA PRO A 486 35.34 33.01 13.64
C PRO A 486 35.83 34.23 12.84
N GLU A 487 35.07 34.68 11.85
CA GLU A 487 35.40 35.86 11.09
C GLU A 487 34.12 36.59 10.67
N LEU A 488 34.06 37.87 10.96
CA LEU A 488 32.98 38.79 10.58
C LEU A 488 33.59 40.10 10.07
N LYS A 489 33.55 40.30 8.75
CA LYS A 489 33.94 41.54 8.11
C LYS A 489 32.74 42.14 7.45
N LEU A 490 32.35 43.37 7.84
CA LEU A 490 31.26 44.08 7.26
C LEU A 490 31.70 45.50 6.95
N THR A 491 31.53 45.94 5.70
CA THR A 491 31.82 47.28 5.25
C THR A 491 30.64 47.86 4.49
N GLY A 492 30.42 49.16 4.62
CA GLY A 492 29.37 49.85 3.89
C GLY A 492 28.71 50.96 4.69
N ASN A 493 27.43 51.20 4.40
CA ASN A 493 26.64 52.20 5.06
C ASN A 493 25.30 51.60 5.53
N VAL A 494 24.88 51.94 6.74
CA VAL A 494 23.53 51.71 7.25
C VAL A 494 22.90 53.06 7.57
N LYS A 495 21.84 53.40 6.87
CA LYS A 495 21.32 54.78 6.82
C LYS A 495 22.45 55.73 6.36
N GLN A 496 22.78 56.68 7.17
CA GLN A 496 23.86 57.66 6.88
C GLN A 496 25.19 57.33 7.58
N ASN A 497 25.23 56.25 8.37
CA ASN A 497 26.41 55.87 9.15
C ASN A 497 27.27 54.87 8.39
N LYS A 498 28.58 55.12 8.38
CA LYS A 498 29.55 54.14 7.88
C LYS A 498 29.65 52.98 8.85
N VAL A 499 29.63 51.77 8.33
CA VAL A 499 29.85 50.54 9.09
C VAL A 499 31.17 49.96 8.61
N ASN A 500 32.05 49.66 9.56
CA ASN A 500 33.27 48.91 9.36
C ASN A 500 33.47 48.03 10.59
N VAL A 501 33.25 46.74 10.38
CA VAL A 501 33.46 45.71 11.41
C VAL A 501 34.52 44.75 10.88
N ASP A 502 35.53 44.48 11.71
CA ASP A 502 36.64 43.59 11.35
C ASP A 502 36.91 42.63 12.50
#